data_497b11fe3202112a137c76f551bcd78b
#
_entry.id   497b11fe3202112a137c76f551bcd78b
#
_cell.length_a   1.000
_cell.length_b   1.000
_cell.length_c   1.000
_cell.angle_alpha   90.00
_cell.angle_beta   90.00
_cell.angle_gamma   90.00
#
_symmetry.space_group_name_H-M   'P 1'
#
loop_
_entity.id
_entity.type
_entity.pdbx_description
1 polymer ?
#
loop_
_entity_poly.entity_id
_entity_poly.type
_entity_poly.pdbx_seq_one_letter_code
_entity_poly.pdbx_strand_id
1 'polypeptide(L)'
;EDNTSLSLRAESGTNEDNFDFAQSDKEDNTSLSLRAESRTNENQFMFLFIGTLSKGKQPLYVIQLVEELYKRGKNVILELYGEGSLRKELEHYISQNNLEAIVFLKGNQNKETVLKGYQNSHFLILPSKSEGWPKVVAEAMFWGCVPIASPVSCVSYMMGNGSRGVILREELNQDVDQIEAVISKQEVYQKMASEGQTWSRQFTTDKFEAEISKLLNG
;
A
#
# COMPACT_ATOMS: atom_id res chain seq x y z
N GLU A 1 60.30 -2.64 -3.21
CA GLU A 1 59.93 -4.07 -3.31
C GLU A 1 59.03 -4.40 -2.15
N ASP A 2 57.77 -4.24 -2.37
CA ASP A 2 56.69 -5.19 -2.14
C ASP A 2 55.33 -4.53 -2.42
N ASN A 3 54.79 -4.93 -3.53
CA ASN A 3 53.45 -4.63 -3.96
C ASN A 3 52.47 -5.49 -3.17
N THR A 4 51.63 -4.90 -2.32
CA THR A 4 50.46 -5.58 -1.77
C THR A 4 49.22 -4.85 -2.24
N SER A 5 48.59 -5.38 -3.30
CA SER A 5 47.33 -4.97 -3.84
C SER A 5 46.22 -5.30 -2.86
N LEU A 6 45.55 -4.29 -2.31
CA LEU A 6 44.30 -4.40 -1.60
C LEU A 6 43.14 -4.52 -2.63
N SER A 7 42.64 -5.74 -2.81
CA SER A 7 41.42 -5.99 -3.56
C SER A 7 40.22 -5.64 -2.68
N LEU A 8 39.58 -4.50 -2.94
CA LEU A 8 38.29 -4.18 -2.45
C LEU A 8 37.25 -5.04 -3.21
N ARG A 9 36.77 -6.12 -2.58
CA ARG A 9 35.53 -6.80 -3.02
C ARG A 9 34.36 -5.94 -2.60
N ALA A 10 33.78 -5.27 -3.57
CA ALA A 10 32.46 -4.74 -3.45
C ALA A 10 31.45 -5.92 -3.56
N GLU A 11 30.87 -6.32 -2.45
CA GLU A 11 29.68 -7.18 -2.47
C GLU A 11 28.48 -6.32 -2.88
N SER A 12 28.17 -6.33 -4.17
CA SER A 12 26.93 -5.80 -4.70
C SER A 12 25.82 -6.81 -4.44
N GLY A 13 25.14 -6.66 -3.31
CA GLY A 13 23.86 -7.31 -3.07
C GLY A 13 22.80 -6.70 -3.97
N THR A 14 22.66 -7.18 -5.19
CA THR A 14 21.51 -6.91 -6.05
C THR A 14 20.34 -7.76 -5.56
N ASN A 15 19.51 -7.22 -4.67
CA ASN A 15 18.17 -7.74 -4.48
C ASN A 15 17.35 -7.38 -5.72
N GLU A 16 17.36 -8.26 -6.71
CA GLU A 16 16.43 -8.26 -7.83
C GLU A 16 15.05 -8.77 -7.37
N ASP A 17 14.35 -7.97 -6.57
CA ASP A 17 12.92 -8.14 -6.34
C ASP A 17 12.13 -7.45 -7.46
N ASN A 18 12.29 -7.93 -8.70
CA ASN A 18 11.38 -7.60 -9.78
C ASN A 18 10.06 -8.33 -9.53
N PHE A 19 9.06 -7.58 -9.07
CA PHE A 19 7.68 -8.03 -9.03
C PHE A 19 7.18 -8.12 -10.47
N ASP A 20 7.06 -9.35 -10.98
CA ASP A 20 6.57 -9.61 -12.33
C ASP A 20 5.03 -9.58 -12.33
N PHE A 21 4.45 -8.46 -12.76
CA PHE A 21 3.00 -8.31 -12.95
C PHE A 21 2.44 -9.21 -14.06
N ALA A 22 3.30 -9.77 -14.92
CA ALA A 22 2.90 -10.47 -16.15
C ALA A 22 2.17 -11.80 -15.92
N GLN A 23 2.25 -12.41 -14.74
CA GLN A 23 1.54 -13.68 -14.47
C GLN A 23 0.08 -13.53 -14.06
N SER A 24 -0.39 -12.31 -13.77
CA SER A 24 -1.76 -12.07 -13.28
C SER A 24 -2.76 -11.63 -14.37
N ASP A 25 -2.30 -11.36 -15.60
CA ASP A 25 -3.13 -10.81 -16.68
C ASP A 25 -4.21 -11.76 -17.24
N LYS A 26 -4.30 -12.99 -16.73
CA LYS A 26 -5.31 -13.98 -17.15
C LYS A 26 -6.58 -14.01 -16.28
N GLU A 27 -6.67 -13.19 -15.24
CA GLU A 27 -7.91 -13.06 -14.49
C GLU A 27 -8.85 -12.08 -15.22
N ASP A 28 -9.96 -12.61 -15.70
CA ASP A 28 -11.01 -11.94 -16.46
C ASP A 28 -11.51 -10.69 -15.72
N ASN A 29 -11.66 -9.55 -16.41
CA ASN A 29 -12.15 -8.28 -15.86
C ASN A 29 -13.48 -8.41 -15.10
N THR A 30 -14.28 -9.42 -15.45
CA THR A 30 -15.56 -9.75 -14.80
C THR A 30 -15.35 -10.30 -13.38
N SER A 31 -14.29 -11.07 -13.13
CA SER A 31 -14.02 -11.64 -11.81
C SER A 31 -13.53 -10.59 -10.80
N LEU A 32 -12.89 -9.54 -11.29
CA LEU A 32 -12.35 -8.46 -10.48
C LEU A 32 -13.41 -7.41 -10.07
N SER A 33 -14.39 -7.15 -10.95
CA SER A 33 -15.57 -6.33 -10.58
C SER A 33 -16.43 -7.04 -9.54
N LEU A 34 -16.64 -8.35 -9.68
CA LEU A 34 -17.34 -9.19 -8.71
C LEU A 34 -16.59 -9.29 -7.37
N ARG A 35 -15.24 -9.22 -7.38
CA ARG A 35 -14.43 -9.19 -6.15
C ARG A 35 -14.52 -7.84 -5.43
N ALA A 36 -14.63 -6.72 -6.14
CA ALA A 36 -14.90 -5.42 -5.53
C ALA A 36 -16.28 -5.39 -4.85
N GLU A 37 -17.26 -6.10 -5.42
CA GLU A 37 -18.58 -6.28 -4.84
C GLU A 37 -18.61 -7.28 -3.66
N SER A 38 -17.78 -8.34 -3.68
CA SER A 38 -17.71 -9.36 -2.63
C SER A 38 -16.94 -8.92 -1.36
N ARG A 39 -16.20 -7.79 -1.39
CA ARG A 39 -15.55 -7.20 -0.21
C ARG A 39 -16.54 -6.62 0.79
N THR A 40 -17.82 -6.57 0.43
CA THR A 40 -18.90 -6.09 1.30
C THR A 40 -19.48 -7.22 2.15
N ASN A 41 -18.73 -7.72 3.14
CA ASN A 41 -19.39 -8.03 4.41
C ASN A 41 -19.80 -6.68 4.97
N GLU A 42 -21.06 -6.37 4.96
CA GLU A 42 -21.69 -5.04 4.91
C GLU A 42 -21.23 -3.97 5.90
N ASN A 43 -20.21 -4.22 6.74
CA ASN A 43 -19.77 -3.28 7.77
C ASN A 43 -18.30 -3.35 8.18
N GLN A 44 -17.40 -4.14 7.57
CA GLN A 44 -16.00 -4.21 8.02
C GLN A 44 -15.01 -3.72 6.97
N PHE A 45 -14.18 -2.75 7.35
CA PHE A 45 -13.13 -2.21 6.48
C PHE A 45 -11.75 -2.77 6.85
N MET A 46 -11.10 -3.39 5.86
CA MET A 46 -9.75 -3.92 6.00
C MET A 46 -8.73 -2.89 5.53
N PHE A 47 -7.79 -2.55 6.41
CA PHE A 47 -6.66 -1.68 6.14
C PHE A 47 -5.38 -2.50 6.11
N LEU A 48 -4.47 -2.11 5.23
CA LEU A 48 -3.19 -2.76 5.02
C LEU A 48 -2.06 -1.73 5.10
N PHE A 49 -0.98 -2.07 5.77
CA PHE A 49 0.30 -1.38 5.68
C PHE A 49 1.36 -2.38 5.22
N ILE A 50 2.19 -1.99 4.25
CA ILE A 50 3.30 -2.80 3.77
C ILE A 50 4.56 -1.94 3.76
N GLY A 51 5.54 -2.31 4.59
CA GLY A 51 6.80 -1.59 4.66
C GLY A 51 7.58 -1.85 5.94
N THR A 52 8.79 -1.33 5.98
CA THR A 52 9.65 -1.40 7.17
C THR A 52 9.00 -0.65 8.34
N LEU A 53 8.97 -1.26 9.53
CA LEU A 53 8.50 -0.63 10.74
C LEU A 53 9.55 0.36 11.26
N SER A 54 9.64 1.53 10.61
CA SER A 54 10.63 2.57 10.85
C SER A 54 10.01 3.95 10.99
N LYS A 55 10.73 4.90 11.59
CA LYS A 55 10.26 6.29 11.74
C LYS A 55 9.95 6.97 10.40
N GLY A 56 10.66 6.60 9.33
CA GLY A 56 10.42 7.13 7.98
C GLY A 56 9.11 6.66 7.36
N LYS A 57 8.65 5.46 7.71
CA LYS A 57 7.40 4.86 7.21
C LYS A 57 6.20 5.12 8.13
N GLN A 58 6.40 5.68 9.31
CA GLN A 58 5.37 6.12 10.26
C GLN A 58 4.28 5.07 10.60
N PRO A 59 4.62 3.79 10.92
CA PRO A 59 3.62 2.78 11.21
C PRO A 59 2.76 3.09 12.45
N LEU A 60 3.27 3.86 13.40
CA LEU A 60 2.49 4.32 14.55
C LEU A 60 1.34 5.23 14.12
N TYR A 61 1.59 6.13 13.17
CA TYR A 61 0.53 7.00 12.62
C TYR A 61 -0.57 6.19 11.91
N VAL A 62 -0.20 5.09 11.23
CA VAL A 62 -1.17 4.16 10.64
C VAL A 62 -2.09 3.57 11.72
N ILE A 63 -1.52 3.12 12.83
CA ILE A 63 -2.30 2.58 13.96
C ILE A 63 -3.22 3.65 14.55
N GLN A 64 -2.73 4.88 14.74
CA GLN A 64 -3.52 5.99 15.28
C GLN A 64 -4.71 6.37 14.39
N LEU A 65 -4.54 6.36 13.05
CA LEU A 65 -5.65 6.58 12.11
C LEU A 65 -6.75 5.53 12.27
N VAL A 66 -6.38 4.26 12.34
CA VAL A 66 -7.33 3.17 12.48
C VAL A 66 -7.96 3.11 13.88
N GLU A 67 -7.19 3.42 14.92
CA GLU A 67 -7.69 3.57 16.31
C GLU A 67 -8.77 4.65 16.38
N GLU A 68 -8.54 5.81 15.76
CA GLU A 68 -9.51 6.91 15.78
C GLU A 68 -10.77 6.57 14.99
N LEU A 69 -10.66 5.89 13.84
CA LEU A 69 -11.81 5.35 13.12
C LEU A 69 -12.61 4.35 13.99
N TYR A 70 -11.92 3.47 14.71
CA TYR A 70 -12.54 2.51 15.63
C TYR A 70 -13.27 3.22 16.78
N LYS A 71 -12.65 4.25 17.39
CA LYS A 71 -13.29 5.08 18.44
C LYS A 71 -14.55 5.80 17.94
N ARG A 72 -14.60 6.14 16.64
CA ARG A 72 -15.78 6.70 15.97
C ARG A 72 -16.82 5.63 15.57
N GLY A 73 -16.64 4.40 16.03
CA GLY A 73 -17.60 3.30 15.83
C GLY A 73 -17.54 2.62 14.46
N LYS A 74 -16.45 2.83 13.69
CA LYS A 74 -16.26 2.08 12.44
C LYS A 74 -15.73 0.68 12.74
N ASN A 75 -16.26 -0.32 12.06
CA ASN A 75 -15.75 -1.68 12.12
C ASN A 75 -14.52 -1.79 11.22
N VAL A 76 -13.34 -1.75 11.80
CA VAL A 76 -12.06 -1.67 11.10
C VAL A 76 -11.09 -2.75 11.56
N ILE A 77 -10.29 -3.27 10.64
CA ILE A 77 -9.16 -4.17 10.91
C ILE A 77 -7.93 -3.61 10.19
N LEU A 78 -6.78 -3.68 10.85
CA LEU A 78 -5.50 -3.27 10.29
C LEU A 78 -4.51 -4.44 10.34
N GLU A 79 -3.93 -4.77 9.19
CA GLU A 79 -2.78 -5.66 9.11
C GLU A 79 -1.52 -4.88 8.70
N LEU A 80 -0.42 -5.05 9.47
CA LEU A 80 0.88 -4.46 9.14
C LEU A 80 1.83 -5.58 8.71
N TYR A 81 2.29 -5.52 7.45
CA TYR A 81 3.26 -6.43 6.87
C TYR A 81 4.63 -5.76 6.83
N GLY A 82 5.59 -6.33 7.53
CA GLY A 82 6.96 -5.87 7.62
C GLY A 82 7.55 -6.00 9.01
N GLU A 83 8.84 -5.78 9.08
CA GLU A 83 9.63 -5.78 10.30
C GLU A 83 10.41 -4.47 10.44
N GLY A 84 10.90 -4.17 11.65
CA GLY A 84 11.75 -3.00 11.85
C GLY A 84 11.94 -2.60 13.30
N SER A 85 12.70 -1.52 13.49
CA SER A 85 13.13 -1.05 14.80
C SER A 85 11.98 -0.60 15.72
N LEU A 86 10.83 -0.25 15.15
CA LEU A 86 9.68 0.21 15.94
C LEU A 86 8.76 -0.92 16.40
N ARG A 87 9.00 -2.20 16.03
CA ARG A 87 8.09 -3.30 16.36
C ARG A 87 7.69 -3.33 17.83
N LYS A 88 8.65 -3.28 18.75
CA LYS A 88 8.37 -3.34 20.20
C LYS A 88 7.56 -2.14 20.69
N GLU A 89 7.82 -0.95 20.13
CA GLU A 89 7.06 0.26 20.46
C GLU A 89 5.61 0.13 19.99
N LEU A 90 5.38 -0.43 18.80
CA LEU A 90 4.03 -0.67 18.26
C LEU A 90 3.28 -1.73 19.07
N GLU A 91 3.93 -2.85 19.44
CA GLU A 91 3.35 -3.89 20.30
C GLU A 91 2.90 -3.29 21.64
N HIS A 92 3.75 -2.46 22.24
CA HIS A 92 3.43 -1.78 23.50
C HIS A 92 2.25 -0.80 23.32
N TYR A 93 2.23 -0.01 22.26
CA TYR A 93 1.13 0.91 21.96
C TYR A 93 -0.21 0.17 21.75
N ILE A 94 -0.19 -0.92 20.98
CA ILE A 94 -1.37 -1.77 20.73
C ILE A 94 -1.94 -2.29 22.05
N SER A 95 -1.08 -2.84 22.93
CA SER A 95 -1.50 -3.38 24.22
C SER A 95 -2.01 -2.31 25.18
N GLN A 96 -1.33 -1.17 25.26
CA GLN A 96 -1.76 -0.06 26.13
C GLN A 96 -3.12 0.52 25.76
N ASN A 97 -3.48 0.48 24.46
CA ASN A 97 -4.75 1.03 23.97
C ASN A 97 -5.82 -0.05 23.70
N ASN A 98 -5.58 -1.32 24.07
CA ASN A 98 -6.49 -2.46 23.90
C ASN A 98 -6.91 -2.66 22.43
N LEU A 99 -5.93 -2.57 21.50
CA LEU A 99 -6.16 -2.65 20.07
C LEU A 99 -5.89 -4.05 19.47
N GLU A 100 -5.56 -5.06 20.30
CA GLU A 100 -5.17 -6.41 19.87
C GLU A 100 -6.24 -7.12 19.01
N ALA A 101 -7.51 -6.72 19.17
CA ALA A 101 -8.62 -7.28 18.40
C ALA A 101 -8.71 -6.73 16.97
N ILE A 102 -8.06 -5.58 16.70
CA ILE A 102 -8.22 -4.86 15.42
C ILE A 102 -6.89 -4.55 14.71
N VAL A 103 -5.74 -4.65 15.38
CA VAL A 103 -4.41 -4.35 14.82
C VAL A 103 -3.50 -5.56 14.91
N PHE A 104 -2.99 -6.01 13.76
CA PHE A 104 -2.17 -7.22 13.65
C PHE A 104 -0.81 -6.93 13.02
N LEU A 105 0.28 -7.12 13.79
CA LEU A 105 1.66 -7.07 13.29
C LEU A 105 2.05 -8.44 12.74
N LYS A 106 1.96 -8.62 11.42
CA LYS A 106 2.15 -9.92 10.75
C LYS A 106 3.62 -10.27 10.44
N GLY A 107 4.55 -9.33 10.64
CA GLY A 107 5.94 -9.51 10.24
C GLY A 107 6.14 -9.49 8.72
N ASN A 108 7.32 -9.93 8.28
CA ASN A 108 7.59 -10.03 6.84
C ASN A 108 6.74 -11.12 6.21
N GLN A 109 6.13 -10.81 5.09
CA GLN A 109 5.27 -11.73 4.34
C GLN A 109 5.88 -12.08 2.98
N ASN A 110 5.58 -13.27 2.47
CA ASN A 110 5.95 -13.67 1.11
C ASN A 110 5.06 -13.00 0.06
N LYS A 111 5.47 -13.09 -1.21
CA LYS A 111 4.78 -12.45 -2.34
C LYS A 111 3.30 -12.86 -2.46
N GLU A 112 2.99 -14.14 -2.26
CA GLU A 112 1.62 -14.66 -2.35
C GLU A 112 0.72 -14.07 -1.26
N THR A 113 1.22 -13.98 -0.02
CA THR A 113 0.48 -13.39 1.10
C THR A 113 0.28 -11.89 0.90
N VAL A 114 1.31 -11.17 0.40
CA VAL A 114 1.22 -9.75 0.06
C VAL A 114 0.15 -9.51 -0.99
N LEU A 115 0.14 -10.33 -2.05
CA LEU A 115 -0.88 -10.29 -3.09
C LEU A 115 -2.29 -10.46 -2.53
N LYS A 116 -2.51 -11.49 -1.70
CA LYS A 116 -3.78 -11.71 -1.01
C LYS A 116 -4.14 -10.55 -0.09
N GLY A 117 -3.14 -9.94 0.56
CA GLY A 117 -3.31 -8.74 1.36
C GLY A 117 -3.94 -7.59 0.56
N TYR A 118 -3.39 -7.27 -0.62
CA TYR A 118 -3.99 -6.26 -1.51
C TYR A 118 -5.39 -6.63 -1.97
N GLN A 119 -5.60 -7.90 -2.35
CA GLN A 119 -6.90 -8.39 -2.85
C GLN A 119 -8.00 -8.34 -1.79
N ASN A 120 -7.65 -8.54 -0.52
CA ASN A 120 -8.60 -8.61 0.59
C ASN A 120 -8.78 -7.28 1.31
N SER A 121 -7.88 -6.31 1.12
CA SER A 121 -7.95 -5.02 1.80
C SER A 121 -8.71 -3.98 0.99
N HIS A 122 -9.43 -3.13 1.70
CA HIS A 122 -10.12 -1.97 1.12
C HIS A 122 -9.16 -0.81 0.90
N PHE A 123 -8.24 -0.62 1.86
CA PHE A 123 -7.32 0.51 1.88
C PHE A 123 -5.88 0.08 2.16
N LEU A 124 -4.94 0.69 1.45
CA LEU A 124 -3.51 0.68 1.81
C LEU A 124 -3.18 2.02 2.47
N ILE A 125 -2.52 2.01 3.63
CA ILE A 125 -2.05 3.25 4.27
C ILE A 125 -0.52 3.34 4.17
N LEU A 126 -0.01 4.44 3.59
CA LEU A 126 1.42 4.72 3.41
C LEU A 126 1.76 6.17 3.82
N PRO A 127 1.89 6.50 5.11
CA PRO A 127 2.19 7.85 5.58
C PRO A 127 3.70 8.12 5.60
N SER A 128 4.40 7.72 4.55
CA SER A 128 5.87 7.83 4.49
C SER A 128 6.32 9.28 4.40
N LYS A 129 7.41 9.61 5.09
CA LYS A 129 8.06 10.93 5.00
C LYS A 129 8.86 11.13 3.72
N SER A 130 9.27 10.05 3.08
CA SER A 130 10.04 10.07 1.85
C SER A 130 9.86 8.76 1.10
N GLU A 131 9.69 8.86 -0.21
CA GLU A 131 9.63 7.75 -1.14
C GLU A 131 10.39 8.12 -2.43
N GLY A 132 10.93 7.12 -3.11
CA GLY A 132 11.32 7.25 -4.50
C GLY A 132 10.10 7.04 -5.40
N TRP A 133 9.92 5.80 -5.87
CA TRP A 133 8.70 5.33 -6.53
C TRP A 133 8.03 4.30 -5.61
N PRO A 134 6.93 4.63 -4.92
CA PRO A 134 6.30 3.72 -3.96
C PRO A 134 5.51 2.63 -4.69
N LYS A 135 6.18 1.53 -5.04
CA LYS A 135 5.57 0.38 -5.73
C LYS A 135 4.28 -0.09 -5.06
N VAL A 136 4.25 -0.12 -3.72
CA VAL A 136 3.08 -0.57 -2.95
C VAL A 136 1.81 0.24 -3.24
N VAL A 137 1.93 1.52 -3.62
CA VAL A 137 0.78 2.35 -4.03
C VAL A 137 0.24 1.90 -5.38
N ALA A 138 1.11 1.65 -6.36
CA ALA A 138 0.71 1.15 -7.67
C ALA A 138 0.12 -0.27 -7.58
N GLU A 139 0.73 -1.14 -6.79
CA GLU A 139 0.28 -2.51 -6.52
C GLU A 139 -1.10 -2.52 -5.85
N ALA A 140 -1.31 -1.70 -4.82
CA ALA A 140 -2.61 -1.55 -4.18
C ALA A 140 -3.70 -1.13 -5.19
N MET A 141 -3.44 -0.07 -5.97
CA MET A 141 -4.37 0.39 -7.00
C MET A 141 -4.66 -0.70 -8.04
N PHE A 142 -3.64 -1.46 -8.47
CA PHE A 142 -3.81 -2.56 -9.44
C PHE A 142 -4.86 -3.58 -8.98
N TRP A 143 -4.91 -3.86 -7.68
CA TRP A 143 -5.86 -4.80 -7.07
C TRP A 143 -7.12 -4.13 -6.53
N GLY A 144 -7.33 -2.82 -6.80
CA GLY A 144 -8.50 -2.08 -6.35
C GLY A 144 -8.52 -1.77 -4.85
N CYS A 145 -7.36 -1.87 -4.21
CA CYS A 145 -7.16 -1.39 -2.85
C CYS A 145 -6.86 0.12 -2.91
N VAL A 146 -7.70 0.95 -2.28
CA VAL A 146 -7.60 2.41 -2.37
C VAL A 146 -6.43 2.90 -1.51
N PRO A 147 -5.43 3.62 -2.06
CA PRO A 147 -4.34 4.14 -1.28
C PRO A 147 -4.74 5.37 -0.45
N ILE A 148 -4.20 5.41 0.76
CA ILE A 148 -4.20 6.55 1.69
C ILE A 148 -2.74 6.88 1.95
N ALA A 149 -2.21 7.96 1.39
CA ALA A 149 -0.77 8.18 1.42
C ALA A 149 -0.38 9.66 1.53
N SER A 150 0.81 9.90 2.11
CA SER A 150 1.41 11.23 2.16
C SER A 150 1.82 11.74 0.77
N PRO A 151 1.70 13.06 0.50
CA PRO A 151 1.99 13.66 -0.81
C PRO A 151 3.50 13.79 -1.08
N VAL A 152 4.25 12.70 -0.90
CA VAL A 152 5.71 12.68 -1.10
C VAL A 152 6.05 12.19 -2.51
N SER A 153 7.10 12.76 -3.12
CA SER A 153 7.57 12.38 -4.46
C SER A 153 6.45 12.37 -5.51
N CYS A 154 6.25 11.26 -6.22
CA CYS A 154 5.25 11.10 -7.27
C CYS A 154 3.86 10.64 -6.76
N VAL A 155 3.67 10.47 -5.45
CA VAL A 155 2.41 9.94 -4.88
C VAL A 155 1.18 10.74 -5.32
N SER A 156 1.23 12.08 -5.23
CA SER A 156 0.10 12.92 -5.65
C SER A 156 -0.27 12.71 -7.12
N TYR A 157 0.73 12.57 -8.00
CA TYR A 157 0.51 12.23 -9.42
C TYR A 157 -0.11 10.84 -9.56
N MET A 158 0.46 9.83 -8.90
CA MET A 158 -0.08 8.46 -8.94
C MET A 158 -1.52 8.40 -8.49
N MET A 159 -1.87 9.17 -7.47
CA MET A 159 -3.21 9.21 -6.90
C MET A 159 -4.15 10.23 -7.57
N GLY A 160 -3.75 10.83 -8.71
CA GLY A 160 -4.56 11.80 -9.44
C GLY A 160 -5.00 12.98 -8.60
N ASN A 161 -4.10 13.49 -7.75
CA ASN A 161 -4.38 14.56 -6.80
C ASN A 161 -5.62 14.30 -5.92
N GLY A 162 -5.87 13.02 -5.58
CA GLY A 162 -6.96 12.59 -4.71
C GLY A 162 -8.15 11.95 -5.42
N SER A 163 -8.15 11.86 -6.76
CA SER A 163 -9.23 11.16 -7.48
C SER A 163 -9.16 9.63 -7.33
N ARG A 164 -7.97 9.09 -7.04
CA ARG A 164 -7.68 7.65 -6.95
C ARG A 164 -7.25 7.19 -5.57
N GLY A 165 -7.44 8.02 -4.54
CA GLY A 165 -7.09 7.71 -3.16
C GLY A 165 -7.14 8.95 -2.26
N VAL A 166 -6.84 8.77 -0.98
CA VAL A 166 -6.85 9.83 0.03
C VAL A 166 -5.43 10.37 0.24
N ILE A 167 -5.25 11.68 0.03
CA ILE A 167 -3.97 12.37 0.29
C ILE A 167 -3.94 12.83 1.75
N LEU A 168 -3.00 12.28 2.53
CA LEU A 168 -2.81 12.65 3.92
C LEU A 168 -2.25 14.07 4.07
N ARG A 169 -2.66 14.73 5.15
CA ARG A 169 -2.18 16.06 5.57
C ARG A 169 -1.25 16.00 6.77
N GLU A 170 -1.08 14.80 7.34
CA GLU A 170 -0.37 14.54 8.60
C GLU A 170 -1.01 15.25 9.81
N GLU A 171 -2.32 15.50 9.73
CA GLU A 171 -3.16 15.99 10.81
C GLU A 171 -4.25 14.94 11.11
N LEU A 172 -4.09 14.22 12.23
CA LEU A 172 -4.83 13.00 12.54
C LEU A 172 -6.34 13.15 12.34
N ASN A 173 -6.96 14.16 12.94
CA ASN A 173 -8.41 14.35 12.85
C ASN A 173 -8.88 14.65 11.44
N GLN A 174 -8.15 15.51 10.70
CA GLN A 174 -8.49 15.85 9.32
C GLN A 174 -8.35 14.64 8.38
N ASP A 175 -7.29 13.84 8.59
CA ASP A 175 -7.05 12.65 7.79
C ASP A 175 -8.11 11.58 8.07
N VAL A 176 -8.51 11.40 9.34
CA VAL A 176 -9.61 10.52 9.72
C VAL A 176 -10.93 10.99 9.12
N ASP A 177 -11.23 12.29 9.15
CA ASP A 177 -12.45 12.86 8.54
C ASP A 177 -12.52 12.57 7.04
N GLN A 178 -11.39 12.68 6.32
CA GLN A 178 -11.31 12.36 4.89
C GLN A 178 -11.54 10.86 4.63
N ILE A 179 -10.91 9.99 5.43
CA ILE A 179 -11.07 8.53 5.32
C ILE A 179 -12.52 8.15 5.61
N GLU A 180 -13.11 8.69 6.68
CA GLU A 180 -14.49 8.44 7.07
C GLU A 180 -15.48 8.90 5.98
N ALA A 181 -15.22 10.01 5.32
CA ALA A 181 -16.04 10.49 4.20
C ALA A 181 -16.04 9.52 3.01
N VAL A 182 -14.91 8.85 2.74
CA VAL A 182 -14.83 7.80 1.70
C VAL A 182 -15.54 6.52 2.15
N ILE A 183 -15.29 6.07 3.40
CA ILE A 183 -15.94 4.88 3.98
C ILE A 183 -17.48 5.01 3.98
N SER A 184 -17.99 6.19 4.31
CA SER A 184 -19.41 6.44 4.45
C SER A 184 -20.16 6.55 3.10
N LYS A 185 -19.44 6.60 1.97
CA LYS A 185 -19.98 6.76 0.62
C LYS A 185 -19.43 5.69 -0.31
N GLN A 186 -20.12 4.57 -0.39
CA GLN A 186 -19.70 3.42 -1.20
C GLN A 186 -19.39 3.80 -2.67
N GLU A 187 -20.18 4.70 -3.25
CA GLU A 187 -19.95 5.18 -4.63
C GLU A 187 -18.61 5.89 -4.78
N VAL A 188 -18.20 6.69 -3.78
CA VAL A 188 -16.90 7.39 -3.78
C VAL A 188 -15.77 6.39 -3.70
N TYR A 189 -15.87 5.41 -2.79
CA TYR A 189 -14.89 4.33 -2.66
C TYR A 189 -14.75 3.55 -3.96
N GLN A 190 -15.86 3.08 -4.54
CA GLN A 190 -15.87 2.30 -5.78
C GLN A 190 -15.27 3.08 -6.96
N LYS A 191 -15.59 4.37 -7.07
CA LYS A 191 -15.02 5.25 -8.08
C LYS A 191 -13.49 5.36 -7.93
N MET A 192 -12.99 5.64 -6.72
CA MET A 192 -11.56 5.72 -6.45
C MET A 192 -10.83 4.41 -6.78
N ALA A 193 -11.40 3.27 -6.36
CA ALA A 193 -10.85 1.94 -6.64
C ALA A 193 -10.78 1.66 -8.15
N SER A 194 -11.85 1.92 -8.88
CA SER A 194 -11.93 1.71 -10.34
C SER A 194 -10.97 2.63 -11.11
N GLU A 195 -10.91 3.92 -10.76
CA GLU A 195 -9.97 4.87 -11.39
C GLU A 195 -8.51 4.49 -11.09
N GLY A 196 -8.22 4.03 -9.85
CA GLY A 196 -6.91 3.53 -9.45
C GLY A 196 -6.49 2.30 -10.26
N GLN A 197 -7.38 1.32 -10.39
CA GLN A 197 -7.15 0.11 -11.21
C GLN A 197 -6.88 0.47 -12.67
N THR A 198 -7.70 1.32 -13.25
CA THR A 198 -7.57 1.73 -14.66
C THR A 198 -6.22 2.42 -14.90
N TRP A 199 -5.80 3.28 -13.98
CA TRP A 199 -4.53 3.98 -14.09
C TRP A 199 -3.34 3.04 -13.91
N SER A 200 -3.31 2.23 -12.84
CA SER A 200 -2.16 1.38 -12.52
C SER A 200 -1.90 0.29 -13.57
N ARG A 201 -2.95 -0.25 -14.18
CA ARG A 201 -2.85 -1.25 -15.27
C ARG A 201 -2.28 -0.71 -16.58
N GLN A 202 -2.03 0.59 -16.69
CA GLN A 202 -1.29 1.16 -17.81
C GLN A 202 0.22 0.94 -17.70
N PHE A 203 0.72 0.55 -16.53
CA PHE A 203 2.15 0.38 -16.24
C PHE A 203 2.53 -1.10 -16.04
N THR A 204 2.07 -1.96 -16.95
CA THR A 204 2.48 -3.37 -16.98
C THR A 204 3.80 -3.53 -17.75
N THR A 205 4.52 -4.63 -17.49
CA THR A 205 5.75 -5.00 -18.22
C THR A 205 5.52 -5.07 -19.71
N ASP A 206 4.43 -5.70 -20.15
CA ASP A 206 4.08 -5.85 -21.56
C ASP A 206 3.92 -4.49 -22.26
N LYS A 207 3.27 -3.53 -21.59
CA LYS A 207 3.14 -2.17 -22.14
C LYS A 207 4.46 -1.44 -22.18
N PHE A 208 5.30 -1.60 -21.16
CA PHE A 208 6.64 -1.05 -21.15
C PHE A 208 7.49 -1.61 -22.27
N GLU A 209 7.48 -2.93 -22.50
CA GLU A 209 8.18 -3.60 -23.60
C GLU A 209 7.65 -3.12 -24.98
N ALA A 210 6.32 -2.96 -25.10
CA ALA A 210 5.72 -2.46 -26.33
C ALA A 210 6.17 -1.01 -26.64
N GLU A 211 6.25 -0.13 -25.64
CA GLU A 211 6.72 1.25 -25.82
C GLU A 211 8.22 1.31 -26.16
N ILE A 212 9.05 0.50 -25.48
CA ILE A 212 10.48 0.37 -25.82
C ILE A 212 10.65 -0.14 -27.27
N SER A 213 9.89 -1.15 -27.67
CA SER A 213 9.93 -1.69 -29.03
C SER A 213 9.56 -0.66 -30.09
N LYS A 214 8.59 0.23 -29.81
CA LYS A 214 8.25 1.36 -30.70
C LYS A 214 9.42 2.35 -30.84
N LEU A 215 10.09 2.67 -29.73
CA LEU A 215 11.23 3.60 -29.73
C LEU A 215 12.46 3.04 -30.46
N LEU A 216 12.64 1.72 -30.47
CA LEU A 216 13.76 1.06 -31.13
C LEU A 216 13.53 0.84 -32.63
N ASN A 217 12.27 0.76 -33.09
CA ASN A 217 11.88 0.43 -34.45
C ASN A 217 11.31 1.64 -35.22
N GLY A 218 11.24 2.81 -34.61
CA GLY A 218 10.82 4.09 -35.22
C GLY A 218 12.02 4.96 -35.53
#